data_54dd1c5e91ff24a352639441cddcaf29
#
_entry.id   54dd1c5e91ff24a352639441cddcaf29
#
_cell.length_a   1.000
_cell.length_b   1.000
_cell.length_c   1.000
_cell.angle_alpha   90.00
_cell.angle_beta   90.00
_cell.angle_gamma   90.00
#
_symmetry.space_group_name_H-M   'P 1'
#
loop_
_entity.id
_entity.type
_entity.pdbx_description
1 polymer ?
#
loop_
_entity_poly.entity_id
_entity_poly.type
_entity_poly.pdbx_seq_one_letter_code
_entity_poly.pdbx_strand_id
1 'polypeptide(L)'
;MISPQVIEERKRSIERRLRRDRFFNGFEQPVLSASNIQYEMAERTKAINYGGIGMMHMLARQSGLVDAIDRRLHLLKLYLPYRESDHVLNVAYNALCEGRTLEDIELRRNDETFLDALGAARIPDPTTAGDFCRRFAAADIGYLQDAVDEARLNVWARQEDDFFAQATIDMDGSLVGTTGECKKGMDVAYDGTWGYHPLLISLAETGEVLFIKNRSGNRPSQEGAA
;
A
#
# COMPACT_ATOMS: atom_id res chain seq x y z
N MET A 1 -22.38 -6.48 -23.19
CA MET A 1 -22.25 -7.92 -22.85
C MET A 1 -20.87 -8.38 -23.34
N ILE A 2 -19.99 -8.86 -22.46
CA ILE A 2 -18.65 -9.36 -22.86
C ILE A 2 -18.86 -10.70 -23.58
N SER A 3 -18.21 -10.89 -24.72
CA SER A 3 -18.40 -12.13 -25.50
C SER A 3 -17.79 -13.34 -24.76
N PRO A 4 -18.37 -14.55 -24.91
CA PRO A 4 -17.82 -15.77 -24.31
C PRO A 4 -16.37 -16.03 -24.70
N GLN A 5 -15.96 -15.65 -25.90
CA GLN A 5 -14.57 -15.79 -26.36
C GLN A 5 -13.59 -14.94 -25.54
N VAL A 6 -13.95 -13.69 -25.22
CA VAL A 6 -13.13 -12.81 -24.39
C VAL A 6 -12.99 -13.35 -22.96
N ILE A 7 -14.05 -13.97 -22.42
CA ILE A 7 -14.01 -14.62 -21.12
C ILE A 7 -13.03 -15.80 -21.14
N GLU A 8 -13.09 -16.63 -22.19
CA GLU A 8 -12.22 -17.80 -22.31
C GLU A 8 -10.75 -17.44 -22.52
N GLU A 9 -10.46 -16.38 -23.28
CA GLU A 9 -9.10 -15.84 -23.41
C GLU A 9 -8.54 -15.33 -22.09
N ARG A 10 -9.36 -14.59 -21.32
CA ARG A 10 -8.98 -14.12 -19.98
C ARG A 10 -8.71 -15.26 -19.03
N LYS A 11 -9.53 -16.29 -19.00
CA LYS A 11 -9.30 -17.51 -18.19
C LYS A 11 -7.96 -18.17 -18.53
N ARG A 12 -7.68 -18.38 -19.82
CA ARG A 12 -6.40 -18.96 -20.28
C ARG A 12 -5.20 -18.09 -19.90
N SER A 13 -5.34 -16.77 -19.92
CA SER A 13 -4.29 -15.86 -19.49
C SER A 13 -4.04 -15.98 -17.98
N ILE A 14 -5.09 -15.99 -17.16
CA ILE A 14 -4.98 -16.18 -15.72
C ILE A 14 -4.35 -17.55 -15.40
N GLU A 15 -4.79 -18.63 -16.05
CA GLU A 15 -4.20 -19.96 -15.85
C GLU A 15 -2.72 -20.03 -16.20
N ARG A 16 -2.29 -19.34 -17.29
CA ARG A 16 -0.88 -19.26 -17.65
C ARG A 16 -0.06 -18.53 -16.58
N ARG A 17 -0.60 -17.43 -16.01
CA ARG A 17 0.04 -16.69 -14.91
C ARG A 17 0.18 -17.55 -13.66
N LEU A 18 -0.89 -18.22 -13.24
CA LEU A 18 -0.89 -19.11 -12.08
C LEU A 18 0.09 -20.29 -12.24
N ARG A 19 0.24 -20.84 -13.45
CA ARG A 19 1.25 -21.88 -13.73
C ARG A 19 2.66 -21.32 -13.64
N ARG A 20 2.92 -20.11 -14.17
CA ARG A 20 4.22 -19.46 -14.10
C ARG A 20 4.61 -19.15 -12.65
N ASP A 21 3.66 -18.65 -11.85
CA ASP A 21 3.84 -18.34 -10.44
C ASP A 21 4.26 -19.58 -9.62
N ARG A 22 3.65 -20.75 -9.90
CA ARG A 22 4.03 -22.02 -9.26
C ARG A 22 5.44 -22.49 -9.57
N PHE A 23 6.00 -22.08 -10.71
CA PHE A 23 7.34 -22.49 -11.14
C PHE A 23 8.44 -21.57 -10.62
N PHE A 24 8.15 -20.27 -10.46
CA PHE A 24 9.16 -19.25 -10.18
C PHE A 24 9.15 -18.75 -8.75
N ASN A 25 8.02 -18.80 -8.07
CA ASN A 25 7.90 -18.34 -6.69
C ASN A 25 7.52 -19.56 -5.83
N GLY A 26 8.53 -20.21 -5.26
CA GLY A 26 8.28 -21.02 -4.07
C GLY A 26 7.53 -20.14 -3.06
N PHE A 27 6.62 -20.74 -2.29
CA PHE A 27 5.79 -20.07 -1.28
C PHE A 27 6.59 -19.31 -0.20
N GLU A 28 7.90 -19.25 -0.34
CA GLU A 28 8.83 -18.62 0.60
C GLU A 28 9.05 -17.12 0.34
N GLN A 29 8.60 -16.60 -0.81
CA GLN A 29 8.79 -15.21 -1.17
C GLN A 29 7.44 -14.50 -1.42
N PRO A 30 7.37 -13.15 -1.25
CA PRO A 30 6.20 -12.36 -1.63
C PRO A 30 5.81 -12.56 -3.10
N VAL A 31 4.50 -12.51 -3.38
CA VAL A 31 3.96 -12.64 -4.74
C VAL A 31 4.39 -11.48 -5.63
N LEU A 32 4.50 -10.27 -5.06
CA LEU A 32 4.93 -9.09 -5.78
C LEU A 32 6.45 -9.15 -6.02
N SER A 33 6.86 -9.40 -7.24
CA SER A 33 8.29 -9.64 -7.57
C SER A 33 8.91 -8.56 -8.47
N ALA A 34 8.10 -7.83 -9.24
CA ALA A 34 8.53 -6.91 -10.29
C ALA A 34 9.59 -7.50 -11.25
N SER A 35 9.69 -8.85 -11.31
CA SER A 35 10.76 -9.55 -12.04
C SER A 35 10.63 -9.49 -13.56
N ASN A 36 9.46 -9.10 -14.07
CA ASN A 36 9.15 -9.02 -15.50
C ASN A 36 9.13 -7.58 -16.03
N ILE A 37 9.67 -6.61 -15.27
CA ILE A 37 9.75 -5.22 -15.73
C ILE A 37 10.92 -5.13 -16.70
N GLN A 38 10.62 -4.72 -17.93
CA GLN A 38 11.59 -4.41 -18.97
C GLN A 38 11.37 -2.97 -19.43
N TYR A 39 12.45 -2.23 -19.58
CA TYR A 39 12.42 -0.85 -20.04
C TYR A 39 12.93 -0.78 -21.46
N GLU A 40 12.06 -0.33 -22.37
CA GLU A 40 12.44 -0.09 -23.77
C GLU A 40 12.10 1.36 -24.13
N MET A 41 13.02 2.03 -24.82
CA MET A 41 12.72 3.32 -25.46
C MET A 41 12.03 3.03 -26.79
N ALA A 42 10.77 3.37 -26.90
CA ALA A 42 9.97 3.14 -28.10
C ALA A 42 9.46 4.46 -28.67
N GLU A 43 9.47 4.58 -30.01
CA GLU A 43 8.94 5.75 -30.71
C GLU A 43 7.40 5.82 -30.68
N ARG A 44 6.72 4.69 -30.44
CA ARG A 44 5.26 4.57 -30.33
C ARG A 44 4.89 3.73 -29.14
N THR A 45 4.60 4.39 -28.03
CA THR A 45 4.08 3.75 -26.82
C THR A 45 2.59 4.03 -26.68
N LYS A 46 1.81 3.03 -26.31
CA LYS A 46 0.48 3.26 -25.75
C LYS A 46 0.64 3.61 -24.30
N ALA A 47 0.09 4.73 -23.86
CA ALA A 47 0.00 5.04 -22.44
C ALA A 47 -0.91 4.01 -21.75
N ILE A 48 -0.42 3.43 -20.67
CA ILE A 48 -1.19 2.51 -19.84
C ILE A 48 -1.51 3.27 -18.56
N ASN A 49 -2.74 3.18 -18.09
CA ASN A 49 -3.08 3.72 -16.79
C ASN A 49 -2.19 3.06 -15.73
N TYR A 50 -1.58 3.90 -14.89
CA TYR A 50 -0.72 3.44 -13.79
C TYR A 50 0.53 2.64 -14.21
N GLY A 51 1.05 2.86 -15.40
CA GLY A 51 2.27 2.19 -15.90
C GLY A 51 3.50 2.34 -15.00
N GLY A 52 3.55 3.39 -14.19
CA GLY A 52 4.61 3.61 -13.19
C GLY A 52 4.56 2.70 -11.96
N ILE A 53 3.50 1.91 -11.74
CA ILE A 53 3.33 1.13 -10.51
C ILE A 53 4.44 0.09 -10.31
N GLY A 54 4.96 -0.50 -11.39
CA GLY A 54 6.09 -1.41 -11.32
C GLY A 54 7.37 -0.74 -10.84
N MET A 55 7.61 0.52 -11.24
CA MET A 55 8.73 1.31 -10.75
C MET A 55 8.58 1.63 -9.27
N MET A 56 7.36 1.95 -8.81
CA MET A 56 7.07 2.15 -7.40
C MET A 56 7.33 0.88 -6.58
N HIS A 57 6.97 -0.29 -7.11
CA HIS A 57 7.29 -1.55 -6.45
C HIS A 57 8.80 -1.83 -6.42
N MET A 58 9.53 -1.55 -7.50
CA MET A 58 11.01 -1.63 -7.49
C MET A 58 11.61 -0.71 -6.43
N LEU A 59 11.12 0.52 -6.30
CA LEU A 59 11.56 1.46 -5.28
C LEU A 59 11.28 0.92 -3.86
N ALA A 60 10.08 0.39 -3.63
CA ALA A 60 9.71 -0.23 -2.35
C ALA A 60 10.67 -1.39 -1.99
N ARG A 61 11.06 -2.20 -2.97
CA ARG A 61 12.07 -3.26 -2.75
C ARG A 61 13.47 -2.70 -2.49
N GLN A 62 13.91 -1.73 -3.30
CA GLN A 62 15.25 -1.15 -3.18
C GLN A 62 15.45 -0.34 -1.90
N SER A 63 14.39 0.26 -1.37
CA SER A 63 14.42 0.93 -0.07
C SER A 63 14.40 -0.06 1.12
N GLY A 64 14.15 -1.35 0.87
CA GLY A 64 14.02 -2.38 1.90
C GLY A 64 12.64 -2.44 2.55
N LEU A 65 11.64 -1.71 2.04
CA LEU A 65 10.30 -1.65 2.64
C LEU A 65 9.62 -3.02 2.66
N VAL A 66 9.71 -3.79 1.57
CA VAL A 66 9.13 -5.13 1.48
C VAL A 66 9.66 -6.04 2.58
N ASP A 67 10.99 -6.11 2.71
CA ASP A 67 11.66 -6.97 3.70
C ASP A 67 11.40 -6.48 5.13
N ALA A 68 11.33 -5.17 5.34
CA ALA A 68 11.02 -4.58 6.64
C ALA A 68 9.60 -4.92 7.10
N ILE A 69 8.61 -4.86 6.20
CA ILE A 69 7.23 -5.25 6.50
C ILE A 69 7.18 -6.73 6.87
N ASP A 70 7.70 -7.62 6.04
CA ASP A 70 7.64 -9.07 6.26
C ASP A 70 8.40 -9.52 7.51
N ARG A 71 9.44 -8.78 7.91
CA ARG A 71 10.21 -9.06 9.13
C ARG A 71 9.51 -8.57 10.40
N ARG A 72 8.76 -7.48 10.34
CA ARG A 72 8.17 -6.82 11.52
C ARG A 72 6.71 -7.20 11.77
N LEU A 73 5.94 -7.46 10.70
CA LEU A 73 4.55 -7.87 10.83
C LEU A 73 4.41 -9.40 10.82
N HIS A 74 3.59 -9.92 11.74
CA HIS A 74 3.30 -11.34 11.86
C HIS A 74 1.80 -11.54 12.12
N LEU A 75 0.97 -11.10 11.17
CA LEU A 75 -0.50 -11.14 11.24
C LEU A 75 -1.09 -12.40 10.62
N LEU A 76 -0.34 -13.03 9.71
CA LEU A 76 -0.79 -14.20 8.98
C LEU A 76 -0.33 -15.47 9.69
N LYS A 77 -1.24 -16.44 9.81
CA LYS A 77 -0.90 -17.80 10.30
C LYS A 77 -0.34 -18.69 9.21
N LEU A 78 -0.71 -18.39 7.98
CA LEU A 78 -0.30 -19.10 6.76
C LEU A 78 0.00 -18.04 5.68
N TYR A 79 1.12 -18.20 5.01
CA TYR A 79 1.59 -17.28 3.95
C TYR A 79 1.18 -17.73 2.55
N LEU A 80 0.11 -18.48 2.43
CA LEU A 80 -0.40 -18.95 1.17
C LEU A 80 -1.71 -18.24 0.81
N PRO A 81 -1.74 -17.51 -0.32
CA PRO A 81 -0.66 -17.31 -1.28
C PRO A 81 0.11 -16.00 -1.10
N TYR A 82 -0.16 -15.22 -0.06
CA TYR A 82 0.29 -13.85 0.15
C TYR A 82 1.09 -13.72 1.45
N ARG A 83 2.03 -12.76 1.47
CA ARG A 83 2.73 -12.30 2.67
C ARG A 83 2.15 -10.97 3.16
N GLU A 84 2.59 -10.52 4.32
CA GLU A 84 2.16 -9.23 4.90
C GLU A 84 2.45 -8.07 3.96
N SER A 85 3.62 -8.04 3.33
CA SER A 85 4.00 -7.01 2.35
C SER A 85 3.07 -6.99 1.13
N ASP A 86 2.60 -8.15 0.64
CA ASP A 86 1.65 -8.21 -0.46
C ASP A 86 0.32 -7.53 -0.10
N HIS A 87 -0.16 -7.72 1.11
CA HIS A 87 -1.40 -7.09 1.59
C HIS A 87 -1.23 -5.59 1.79
N VAL A 88 -0.16 -5.16 2.49
CA VAL A 88 0.11 -3.75 2.76
C VAL A 88 0.28 -2.98 1.45
N LEU A 89 1.12 -3.49 0.54
CA LEU A 89 1.38 -2.84 -0.73
C LEU A 89 0.18 -2.89 -1.68
N ASN A 90 -0.66 -3.93 -1.63
CA ASN A 90 -1.89 -3.96 -2.41
C ASN A 90 -2.82 -2.80 -2.05
N VAL A 91 -3.01 -2.51 -0.76
CA VAL A 91 -3.81 -1.37 -0.31
C VAL A 91 -3.14 -0.05 -0.69
N ALA A 92 -1.82 0.08 -0.49
CA ALA A 92 -1.06 1.28 -0.84
C ALA A 92 -1.10 1.55 -2.35
N TYR A 93 -0.91 0.53 -3.19
CA TYR A 93 -0.96 0.67 -4.65
C TYR A 93 -2.37 0.95 -5.16
N ASN A 94 -3.40 0.39 -4.53
CA ASN A 94 -4.76 0.78 -4.85
C ASN A 94 -4.97 2.30 -4.63
N ALA A 95 -4.49 2.83 -3.50
CA ALA A 95 -4.57 4.27 -3.22
C ALA A 95 -3.73 5.11 -4.20
N LEU A 96 -2.50 4.69 -4.53
CA LEU A 96 -1.65 5.34 -5.55
C LEU A 96 -2.29 5.36 -6.94
N CYS A 97 -3.13 4.37 -7.22
CA CYS A 97 -3.89 4.27 -8.46
C CYS A 97 -5.31 4.86 -8.33
N GLU A 98 -5.49 5.86 -7.46
CA GLU A 98 -6.74 6.60 -7.25
C GLU A 98 -7.90 5.77 -6.69
N GLY A 99 -7.64 4.58 -6.16
CA GLY A 99 -8.64 3.79 -5.44
C GLY A 99 -9.06 4.49 -4.14
N ARG A 100 -10.34 4.61 -3.92
CA ARG A 100 -10.94 5.28 -2.74
C ARG A 100 -11.49 4.30 -1.73
N THR A 101 -11.76 3.09 -2.16
CA THR A 101 -12.28 1.99 -1.36
C THR A 101 -11.49 0.71 -1.60
N LEU A 102 -11.67 -0.29 -0.75
CA LEU A 102 -11.06 -1.60 -0.97
C LEU A 102 -11.69 -2.31 -2.19
N GLU A 103 -12.95 -2.03 -2.51
CA GLU A 103 -13.62 -2.58 -3.68
C GLU A 103 -12.94 -2.19 -5.00
N ASP A 104 -12.25 -1.04 -5.04
CA ASP A 104 -11.49 -0.62 -6.22
C ASP A 104 -10.32 -1.55 -6.55
N ILE A 105 -9.89 -2.38 -5.60
CA ILE A 105 -8.92 -3.45 -5.84
C ILE A 105 -9.40 -4.41 -6.92
N GLU A 106 -10.73 -4.61 -7.09
CA GLU A 106 -11.28 -5.43 -8.17
C GLU A 106 -10.87 -4.91 -9.57
N LEU A 107 -10.74 -3.60 -9.73
CA LEU A 107 -10.27 -3.01 -10.99
C LEU A 107 -8.81 -3.40 -11.27
N ARG A 108 -7.99 -3.45 -10.23
CA ARG A 108 -6.55 -3.76 -10.32
C ARG A 108 -6.31 -5.25 -10.53
N ARG A 109 -7.00 -6.10 -9.78
CA ARG A 109 -6.81 -7.56 -9.88
C ARG A 109 -7.32 -8.14 -11.20
N ASN A 110 -8.22 -7.45 -11.88
CA ASN A 110 -8.75 -7.82 -13.19
C ASN A 110 -8.03 -7.14 -14.37
N ASP A 111 -7.06 -6.28 -14.08
CA ASP A 111 -6.22 -5.62 -15.09
C ASP A 111 -4.92 -6.41 -15.28
N GLU A 112 -4.83 -7.13 -16.41
CA GLU A 112 -3.63 -7.91 -16.75
C GLU A 112 -2.38 -7.04 -16.85
N THR A 113 -2.52 -5.81 -17.33
CA THR A 113 -1.39 -4.89 -17.51
C THR A 113 -0.87 -4.43 -16.16
N PHE A 114 -1.75 -4.15 -15.22
CA PHE A 114 -1.38 -3.82 -13.84
C PHE A 114 -0.63 -4.98 -13.17
N LEU A 115 -1.16 -6.20 -13.31
CA LEU A 115 -0.51 -7.39 -12.76
C LEU A 115 0.85 -7.65 -13.42
N ASP A 116 0.96 -7.45 -14.74
CA ASP A 116 2.22 -7.59 -15.46
C ASP A 116 3.25 -6.56 -14.98
N ALA A 117 2.85 -5.31 -14.79
CA ALA A 117 3.73 -4.27 -14.27
C ALA A 117 4.27 -4.60 -12.86
N LEU A 118 3.47 -5.25 -12.02
CA LEU A 118 3.92 -5.72 -10.70
C LEU A 118 4.69 -7.05 -10.74
N GLY A 119 4.72 -7.74 -11.87
CA GLY A 119 5.26 -9.10 -11.96
C GLY A 119 4.44 -10.13 -11.18
N ALA A 120 3.18 -9.84 -10.92
CA ALA A 120 2.30 -10.66 -10.11
C ALA A 120 1.32 -11.46 -10.98
N ALA A 121 1.07 -12.73 -10.65
CA ALA A 121 0.01 -13.51 -11.28
C ALA A 121 -1.38 -13.17 -10.72
N ARG A 122 -1.41 -12.69 -9.48
CA ARG A 122 -2.63 -12.29 -8.73
C ARG A 122 -2.26 -11.38 -7.57
N ILE A 123 -3.23 -10.66 -7.06
CA ILE A 123 -3.16 -9.85 -5.83
C ILE A 123 -4.34 -10.19 -4.92
N PRO A 124 -4.27 -9.86 -3.60
CA PRO A 124 -5.40 -10.06 -2.70
C PRO A 124 -6.66 -9.36 -3.20
N ASP A 125 -7.81 -10.02 -3.11
CA ASP A 125 -9.11 -9.41 -3.41
C ASP A 125 -9.57 -8.47 -2.27
N PRO A 126 -10.62 -7.66 -2.48
CA PRO A 126 -11.12 -6.70 -1.48
C PRO A 126 -11.48 -7.33 -0.15
N THR A 127 -12.10 -8.51 -0.14
CA THR A 127 -12.49 -9.21 1.08
C THR A 127 -11.26 -9.66 1.86
N THR A 128 -10.31 -10.26 1.17
CA THR A 128 -9.02 -10.69 1.74
C THR A 128 -8.23 -9.51 2.28
N ALA A 129 -8.20 -8.37 1.57
CA ALA A 129 -7.56 -7.14 2.03
C ALA A 129 -8.26 -6.58 3.28
N GLY A 130 -9.60 -6.57 3.31
CA GLY A 130 -10.38 -6.15 4.46
C GLY A 130 -10.18 -7.05 5.68
N ASP A 131 -10.09 -8.37 5.48
CA ASP A 131 -9.80 -9.33 6.56
C ASP A 131 -8.39 -9.12 7.14
N PHE A 132 -7.42 -8.83 6.30
CA PHE A 132 -6.08 -8.49 6.74
C PHE A 132 -6.07 -7.21 7.59
N CYS A 133 -6.70 -6.14 7.14
CA CYS A 133 -6.80 -4.89 7.90
C CYS A 133 -7.43 -5.08 9.28
N ARG A 134 -8.40 -5.99 9.43
CA ARG A 134 -9.06 -6.28 10.71
C ARG A 134 -8.20 -7.03 11.73
N ARG A 135 -7.05 -7.57 11.31
CA ARG A 135 -6.13 -8.30 12.21
C ARG A 135 -5.21 -7.40 13.00
N PHE A 136 -5.05 -6.14 12.60
CA PHE A 136 -4.16 -5.19 13.27
C PHE A 136 -4.63 -4.87 14.69
N ALA A 137 -3.74 -5.04 15.64
CA ALA A 137 -3.80 -4.44 16.97
C ALA A 137 -2.95 -3.15 17.00
N ALA A 138 -3.03 -2.39 18.09
CA ALA A 138 -2.30 -1.13 18.22
C ALA A 138 -0.77 -1.30 18.07
N ALA A 139 -0.21 -2.41 18.57
CA ALA A 139 1.22 -2.70 18.44
C ALA A 139 1.62 -2.94 16.98
N ASP A 140 0.78 -3.61 16.21
CA ASP A 140 1.08 -3.94 14.80
C ASP A 140 1.14 -2.69 13.93
N ILE A 141 0.36 -1.66 14.27
CA ILE A 141 0.44 -0.34 13.61
C ILE A 141 1.81 0.29 13.87
N GLY A 142 2.33 0.19 15.10
CA GLY A 142 3.68 0.63 15.43
C GLY A 142 4.74 -0.12 14.61
N TYR A 143 4.64 -1.44 14.52
CA TYR A 143 5.56 -2.24 13.71
C TYR A 143 5.53 -1.88 12.22
N LEU A 144 4.34 -1.55 11.69
CA LEU A 144 4.24 -1.07 10.32
C LEU A 144 4.89 0.31 10.14
N GLN A 145 4.71 1.24 11.09
CA GLN A 145 5.38 2.53 11.06
C GLN A 145 6.90 2.36 11.14
N ASP A 146 7.40 1.51 12.04
CA ASP A 146 8.83 1.18 12.14
C ASP A 146 9.39 0.62 10.82
N ALA A 147 8.62 -0.18 10.08
CA ALA A 147 9.03 -0.70 8.77
C ALA A 147 9.14 0.43 7.72
N VAL A 148 8.19 1.37 7.73
CA VAL A 148 8.22 2.55 6.85
C VAL A 148 9.40 3.45 7.22
N ASP A 149 9.67 3.66 8.51
CA ASP A 149 10.80 4.46 8.99
C ASP A 149 12.14 3.87 8.59
N GLU A 150 12.28 2.55 8.69
CA GLU A 150 13.49 1.86 8.23
C GLU A 150 13.74 2.09 6.74
N ALA A 151 12.71 1.95 5.92
CA ALA A 151 12.82 2.22 4.48
C ALA A 151 13.16 3.69 4.20
N ARG A 152 12.55 4.62 4.95
CA ARG A 152 12.85 6.06 4.88
C ARG A 152 14.32 6.34 5.20
N LEU A 153 14.82 5.79 6.30
CA LEU A 153 16.23 5.94 6.69
C LEU A 153 17.18 5.41 5.63
N ASN A 154 16.84 4.30 4.96
CA ASN A 154 17.63 3.77 3.85
C ASN A 154 17.64 4.73 2.63
N VAL A 155 16.56 5.47 2.40
CA VAL A 155 16.50 6.49 1.36
C VAL A 155 17.28 7.73 1.80
N TRP A 156 17.11 8.19 3.02
CA TRP A 156 17.81 9.35 3.56
C TRP A 156 19.33 9.15 3.61
N ALA A 157 19.79 7.95 3.94
CA ALA A 157 21.21 7.62 3.94
C ALA A 157 21.90 7.76 2.57
N ARG A 158 21.14 7.95 1.50
CA ARG A 158 21.65 8.17 0.14
C ARG A 158 21.57 9.63 -0.30
N GLN A 159 21.06 10.51 0.57
CA GLN A 159 20.99 11.94 0.27
C GLN A 159 22.32 12.62 0.59
N GLU A 160 22.52 13.76 -0.01
CA GLU A 160 23.67 14.62 0.25
C GLU A 160 23.50 15.38 1.58
N ASP A 161 24.59 15.91 2.13
CA ASP A 161 24.58 16.61 3.43
C ASP A 161 23.60 17.80 3.47
N ASP A 162 23.40 18.49 2.38
CA ASP A 162 22.45 19.59 2.25
C ASP A 162 21.00 19.19 2.56
N PHE A 163 20.63 17.95 2.31
CA PHE A 163 19.31 17.44 2.66
C PHE A 163 19.03 17.52 4.16
N PHE A 164 20.07 17.41 4.98
CA PHE A 164 19.98 17.41 6.45
C PHE A 164 20.24 18.79 7.08
N ALA A 165 20.44 19.82 6.27
CA ALA A 165 20.79 21.16 6.77
C ALA A 165 19.65 21.83 7.56
N GLN A 166 18.41 21.50 7.24
CA GLN A 166 17.21 21.99 7.91
C GLN A 166 16.14 20.92 7.94
N ALA A 167 15.39 20.84 9.03
CA ALA A 167 14.18 20.03 9.14
C ALA A 167 13.09 20.81 9.88
N THR A 168 11.99 21.06 9.19
CA THR A 168 10.79 21.66 9.78
C THR A 168 9.74 20.59 9.98
N ILE A 169 9.40 20.34 11.24
CA ILE A 169 8.37 19.36 11.60
C ILE A 169 7.03 20.06 11.70
N ASP A 170 6.11 19.63 10.85
CA ASP A 170 4.72 20.09 10.89
C ASP A 170 3.87 19.02 11.59
N MET A 171 3.06 19.46 12.55
CA MET A 171 2.21 18.57 13.35
C MET A 171 0.79 19.11 13.38
N ASP A 172 -0.13 18.41 12.76
CA ASP A 172 -1.53 18.84 12.73
C ASP A 172 -2.49 17.65 12.78
N GLY A 173 -3.71 17.95 13.20
CA GLY A 173 -4.84 17.03 13.19
C GLY A 173 -5.73 17.29 11.98
N SER A 174 -6.06 16.24 11.24
CA SER A 174 -6.95 16.32 10.10
C SER A 174 -8.29 15.65 10.39
N LEU A 175 -9.41 16.35 10.19
CA LEU A 175 -10.72 15.76 10.36
C LEU A 175 -11.05 14.82 9.19
N VAL A 176 -11.41 13.59 9.54
CA VAL A 176 -11.82 12.55 8.58
C VAL A 176 -13.22 12.08 8.92
N GLY A 177 -14.20 12.60 8.18
CA GLY A 177 -15.61 12.21 8.34
C GLY A 177 -15.86 10.77 7.88
N THR A 178 -16.83 10.12 8.52
CA THR A 178 -17.29 8.80 8.12
C THR A 178 -18.79 8.65 8.36
N THR A 179 -19.44 7.86 7.51
CA THR A 179 -20.85 7.48 7.65
C THR A 179 -21.07 6.11 8.30
N GLY A 180 -19.97 5.40 8.61
CA GLY A 180 -20.02 4.04 9.13
C GLY A 180 -20.40 3.98 10.60
N GLU A 181 -21.62 3.59 10.91
CA GLU A 181 -22.17 3.54 12.28
C GLU A 181 -21.50 2.47 13.18
N CYS A 182 -20.93 1.41 12.56
CA CYS A 182 -20.32 0.29 13.29
C CYS A 182 -18.82 0.43 13.53
N LYS A 183 -18.20 1.53 13.11
CA LYS A 183 -16.77 1.77 13.34
C LYS A 183 -16.53 2.17 14.79
N LYS A 184 -15.39 1.74 15.35
CA LYS A 184 -15.00 2.07 16.73
C LYS A 184 -14.08 3.30 16.76
N GLY A 185 -14.14 4.03 17.88
CA GLY A 185 -13.21 5.16 18.13
C GLY A 185 -13.58 6.46 17.41
N MET A 186 -14.78 6.56 16.84
CA MET A 186 -15.32 7.79 16.28
C MET A 186 -15.91 8.68 17.37
N ASP A 187 -15.98 9.97 17.09
CA ASP A 187 -16.71 10.94 17.90
C ASP A 187 -17.06 12.18 17.05
N VAL A 188 -17.87 13.09 17.63
CA VAL A 188 -18.23 14.35 17.01
C VAL A 188 -17.10 15.35 17.20
N ALA A 189 -16.55 15.86 16.12
CA ALA A 189 -15.55 16.92 16.13
C ALA A 189 -16.17 18.28 16.49
N TYR A 190 -15.33 19.26 16.76
CA TYR A 190 -15.74 20.63 17.15
C TYR A 190 -16.62 21.33 16.10
N ASP A 191 -16.51 20.94 14.83
CA ASP A 191 -17.29 21.47 13.71
C ASP A 191 -18.57 20.65 13.41
N GLY A 192 -18.87 19.64 14.24
CA GLY A 192 -20.00 18.74 14.08
C GLY A 192 -19.73 17.53 13.17
N THR A 193 -18.53 17.36 12.63
CA THR A 193 -18.17 16.21 11.82
C THR A 193 -18.10 14.95 12.66
N TRP A 194 -18.86 13.91 12.28
CA TRP A 194 -18.77 12.57 12.85
C TRP A 194 -17.63 11.81 12.21
N GLY A 195 -16.62 11.41 13.00
CA GLY A 195 -15.48 10.72 12.44
C GLY A 195 -14.25 10.63 13.34
N TYR A 196 -13.09 10.73 12.72
CA TYR A 196 -11.78 10.66 13.35
C TYR A 196 -11.04 12.00 13.21
N HIS A 197 -10.06 12.21 14.06
CA HIS A 197 -9.14 13.34 14.01
C HIS A 197 -7.68 12.84 14.11
N PRO A 198 -7.18 12.11 13.07
CA PRO A 198 -5.83 11.62 13.08
C PRO A 198 -4.82 12.76 13.22
N LEU A 199 -3.79 12.52 14.05
CA LEU A 199 -2.59 13.33 14.10
C LEU A 199 -1.66 12.90 12.96
N LEU A 200 -1.22 13.88 12.17
CA LEU A 200 -0.16 13.71 11.17
C LEU A 200 1.04 14.52 11.61
N ILE A 201 2.21 13.88 11.53
CA ILE A 201 3.50 14.55 11.72
C ILE A 201 4.25 14.39 10.40
N SER A 202 4.65 15.49 9.79
CA SER A 202 5.31 15.50 8.50
C SER A 202 6.56 16.37 8.48
N LEU A 203 7.47 16.06 7.56
CA LEU A 203 8.62 16.88 7.22
C LEU A 203 8.19 17.87 6.13
N ALA A 204 8.20 19.16 6.43
CA ALA A 204 7.67 20.18 5.54
C ALA A 204 8.48 20.29 4.23
N GLU A 205 9.78 20.08 4.27
CA GLU A 205 10.68 20.21 3.11
C GLU A 205 10.40 19.17 2.02
N THR A 206 9.98 17.97 2.42
CA THR A 206 9.71 16.86 1.48
C THR A 206 8.24 16.48 1.39
N GLY A 207 7.43 16.92 2.34
CA GLY A 207 6.04 16.50 2.48
C GLY A 207 5.88 15.05 2.97
N GLU A 208 6.95 14.41 3.43
CA GLU A 208 6.90 13.05 3.97
C GLU A 208 6.12 12.99 5.28
N VAL A 209 5.20 12.05 5.38
CA VAL A 209 4.54 11.73 6.65
C VAL A 209 5.49 10.88 7.50
N LEU A 210 5.98 11.46 8.60
CA LEU A 210 6.89 10.80 9.53
C LEU A 210 6.14 9.90 10.51
N PHE A 211 4.95 10.32 10.93
CA PHE A 211 4.15 9.58 11.89
C PHE A 211 2.67 9.87 11.68
N ILE A 212 1.85 8.86 11.88
CA ILE A 212 0.39 8.99 11.86
C ILE A 212 -0.22 8.24 13.04
N LYS A 213 -1.14 8.89 13.76
CA LYS A 213 -1.91 8.28 14.84
C LYS A 213 -3.38 8.57 14.67
N ASN A 214 -4.18 7.54 14.46
CA ASN A 214 -5.63 7.73 14.42
C ASN A 214 -6.16 8.06 15.82
N ARG A 215 -7.04 9.06 15.89
CA ARG A 215 -7.67 9.54 17.12
C ARG A 215 -9.16 9.75 16.89
N SER A 216 -9.93 9.81 17.97
CA SER A 216 -11.35 10.13 17.94
C SER A 216 -11.58 11.59 17.49
N GLY A 217 -12.72 11.87 16.88
CA GLY A 217 -13.04 13.18 16.30
C GLY A 217 -13.01 14.35 17.27
N ASN A 218 -13.25 14.11 18.56
CA ASN A 218 -13.30 15.15 19.60
C ASN A 218 -11.95 15.48 20.25
N ARG A 219 -10.83 15.01 19.69
CA ARG A 219 -9.50 15.25 20.25
C ARG A 219 -8.92 16.57 19.78
N PRO A 220 -8.28 17.36 20.67
CA PRO A 220 -7.59 18.58 20.26
C PRO A 220 -6.36 18.26 19.40
N SER A 221 -6.01 19.18 18.49
CA SER A 221 -4.91 18.95 17.50
C SER A 221 -3.58 18.60 18.16
N GLN A 222 -3.25 19.19 19.31
CA GLN A 222 -2.00 18.98 20.01
C GLN A 222 -1.92 17.68 20.84
N GLU A 223 -3.03 16.95 21.03
CA GLU A 223 -3.01 15.74 21.84
C GLU A 223 -2.17 14.63 21.20
N GLY A 224 -1.15 14.19 21.93
CA GLY A 224 -0.24 13.12 21.50
C GLY A 224 0.84 13.60 20.54
N ALA A 225 1.10 14.91 20.45
CA ALA A 225 2.20 15.50 19.71
C ALA A 225 3.52 15.53 20.52
N ALA A 226 3.47 15.16 21.81
CA ALA A 226 4.62 15.08 22.72
C ALA A 226 4.93 13.64 23.09
#